data_dc73dcbf882a8aec89bf4ca11b6c8448
#
_entry.id   dc73dcbf882a8aec89bf4ca11b6c8448
#
_cell.length_a   1.000
_cell.length_b   1.000
_cell.length_c   1.000
_cell.angle_alpha   90.00
_cell.angle_beta   90.00
_cell.angle_gamma   90.00
#
_symmetry.space_group_name_H-M   'P 1'
#
loop_
_entity.id
_entity.type
_entity.pdbx_description
1 polymer ?
#
loop_
_entity_poly.entity_id
_entity_poly.type
_entity_poly.pdbx_seq_one_letter_code
_entity_poly.pdbx_strand_id
1 'polypeptide(L)'
;MTTIKNRYDFVFLFDVKDGNPNGDPDFDNMPRTDEETNHGLVTDVCIKRKIRNYVQLLKGLKSPYDIFIREGNVLNTIIDGKRAETDKKEEDEKKAVKLGRDEMCNQYFDIRTFGAVMSTSDMKADDDSSEEKAEEGGKGKKSKKKDSKKKIKGLSVVRGPVQLTFARSIDPVDAKSHSLTRCCVTTKDENKNGHTNTIGNKNTVSYGLYRMHGFISATDAAKTRFSEEDKEILFN
;
A
#
# COMPACT_ATOMS: atom_id res chain seq x y z
N MET A 1 6.83 -9.22 23.50
CA MET A 1 7.51 -8.16 22.72
C MET A 1 7.40 -6.84 23.47
N THR A 2 8.51 -6.17 23.70
CA THR A 2 8.53 -4.86 24.41
C THR A 2 8.31 -3.76 23.40
N THR A 3 7.28 -2.92 23.60
CA THR A 3 6.97 -1.78 22.74
C THR A 3 8.06 -0.72 22.88
N ILE A 4 8.43 -0.05 21.78
CA ILE A 4 9.42 1.04 21.79
C ILE A 4 8.95 2.19 22.69
N LYS A 5 9.89 2.82 23.39
CA LYS A 5 9.62 3.94 24.33
C LYS A 5 10.07 5.28 23.80
N ASN A 6 10.98 5.30 22.84
CA ASN A 6 11.57 6.50 22.28
C ASN A 6 11.05 6.80 20.87
N ARG A 7 11.06 8.07 20.50
CA ARG A 7 10.93 8.51 19.11
C ARG A 7 12.27 8.28 18.41
N TYR A 8 12.20 7.90 17.13
CA TYR A 8 13.37 7.77 16.26
C TYR A 8 13.14 8.62 15.01
N ASP A 9 14.12 9.42 14.66
CA ASP A 9 14.20 10.12 13.40
C ASP A 9 15.46 9.60 12.69
N PHE A 10 15.32 9.18 11.44
CA PHE A 10 16.42 8.55 10.72
C PHE A 10 16.45 9.00 9.26
N VAL A 11 17.63 8.89 8.67
CA VAL A 11 17.84 9.10 7.25
C VAL A 11 18.23 7.76 6.62
N PHE A 12 17.56 7.42 5.53
CA PHE A 12 17.89 6.26 4.73
C PHE A 12 18.51 6.72 3.42
N LEU A 13 19.71 6.23 3.13
CA LEU A 13 20.44 6.48 1.90
C LEU A 13 20.56 5.19 1.11
N PHE A 14 20.31 5.26 -0.18
CA PHE A 14 20.54 4.17 -1.11
C PHE A 14 20.92 4.71 -2.48
N ASP A 15 21.67 3.97 -3.23
CA ASP A 15 22.01 4.31 -4.60
C ASP A 15 21.38 3.33 -5.61
N VAL A 16 21.26 3.80 -6.82
CA VAL A 16 20.77 3.02 -7.96
C VAL A 16 21.70 3.27 -9.12
N LYS A 17 22.23 2.20 -9.70
CA LYS A 17 23.03 2.23 -10.92
C LYS A 17 22.40 1.32 -11.96
N ASP A 18 22.18 1.86 -13.18
CA ASP A 18 21.61 1.14 -14.33
C ASP A 18 20.28 0.40 -13.99
N GLY A 19 19.48 0.99 -13.11
CA GLY A 19 18.24 0.41 -12.58
C GLY A 19 17.05 1.37 -12.62
N ASN A 20 15.84 0.82 -12.43
CA ASN A 20 14.62 1.61 -12.25
C ASN A 20 14.15 1.47 -10.79
N PRO A 21 14.38 2.45 -9.93
CA PRO A 21 14.02 2.35 -8.52
C PRO A 21 12.52 2.40 -8.28
N ASN A 22 11.79 3.17 -9.10
CA ASN A 22 10.34 3.32 -9.04
C ASN A 22 9.79 3.83 -10.37
N GLY A 23 9.33 2.91 -11.20
CA GLY A 23 8.73 3.25 -12.49
C GLY A 23 7.39 3.96 -12.35
N ASP A 24 7.08 4.81 -13.33
CA ASP A 24 5.82 5.52 -13.45
C ASP A 24 4.90 4.81 -14.45
N PRO A 25 3.75 4.25 -14.01
CA PRO A 25 2.83 3.57 -14.90
C PRO A 25 2.21 4.51 -15.96
N ASP A 26 2.12 5.81 -15.67
CA ASP A 26 1.54 6.80 -16.58
C ASP A 26 2.52 7.24 -17.69
N PHE A 27 3.83 6.95 -17.50
CA PHE A 27 4.92 7.31 -18.43
C PHE A 27 5.74 6.09 -18.86
N ASP A 28 5.08 5.06 -19.39
CA ASP A 28 5.73 3.86 -19.93
C ASP A 28 6.78 3.25 -18.99
N ASN A 29 6.46 3.24 -17.69
CA ASN A 29 7.36 2.75 -16.65
C ASN A 29 8.75 3.43 -16.62
N MET A 30 8.84 4.69 -17.04
CA MET A 30 10.04 5.52 -16.85
C MET A 30 10.32 5.70 -15.36
N PRO A 31 11.60 5.80 -14.93
CA PRO A 31 11.93 6.22 -13.58
C PRO A 31 11.26 7.55 -13.24
N ARG A 32 10.59 7.62 -12.08
CA ARG A 32 9.93 8.85 -11.62
C ARG A 32 10.97 9.94 -11.38
N THR A 33 10.73 11.11 -11.96
CA THR A 33 11.55 12.32 -11.77
C THR A 33 10.66 13.52 -11.47
N ASP A 34 11.20 14.50 -10.79
CA ASP A 34 10.61 15.81 -10.64
C ASP A 34 10.81 16.59 -11.95
N GLU A 35 9.73 17.04 -12.59
CA GLU A 35 9.77 17.66 -13.91
C GLU A 35 10.56 18.98 -13.96
N GLU A 36 10.60 19.72 -12.85
CA GLU A 36 11.29 21.01 -12.78
C GLU A 36 12.79 20.86 -12.54
N THR A 37 13.15 19.91 -11.68
CA THR A 37 14.52 19.78 -11.16
C THR A 37 15.28 18.56 -11.66
N ASN A 38 14.59 17.64 -12.35
CA ASN A 38 15.11 16.33 -12.79
C ASN A 38 15.65 15.45 -11.65
N HIS A 39 15.32 15.75 -10.40
CA HIS A 39 15.67 14.85 -9.30
C HIS A 39 14.81 13.58 -9.36
N GLY A 40 15.46 12.44 -9.22
CA GLY A 40 14.77 11.16 -9.16
C GLY A 40 13.88 11.05 -7.91
N LEU A 41 12.73 10.43 -8.07
CA LEU A 41 11.74 10.24 -7.01
C LEU A 41 11.48 8.75 -6.77
N VAL A 42 11.43 8.35 -5.50
CA VAL A 42 10.94 7.04 -5.08
C VAL A 42 9.88 7.24 -4.01
N THR A 43 8.67 6.76 -4.28
CA THR A 43 7.54 6.95 -3.40
C THR A 43 7.70 6.12 -2.11
N ASP A 44 7.13 6.61 -1.00
CA ASP A 44 7.08 5.88 0.26
C ASP A 44 6.37 4.53 0.11
N VAL A 45 5.35 4.45 -0.75
CA VAL A 45 4.60 3.22 -1.04
C VAL A 45 5.51 2.16 -1.68
N CYS A 46 6.40 2.57 -2.60
CA CYS A 46 7.39 1.69 -3.21
C CYS A 46 8.36 1.14 -2.16
N ILE A 47 8.87 1.98 -1.27
CA ILE A 47 9.76 1.56 -0.17
C ILE A 47 9.02 0.62 0.79
N LYS A 48 7.79 0.98 1.21
CA LYS A 48 6.96 0.14 2.07
C LYS A 48 6.68 -1.24 1.46
N ARG A 49 6.50 -1.33 0.13
CA ARG A 49 6.35 -2.61 -0.55
C ARG A 49 7.64 -3.44 -0.47
N LYS A 50 8.81 -2.83 -0.65
CA LYS A 50 10.11 -3.52 -0.53
C LYS A 50 10.32 -4.04 0.89
N ILE A 51 9.96 -3.25 1.91
CA ILE A 51 10.02 -3.68 3.32
C ILE A 51 9.07 -4.87 3.57
N ARG A 52 7.82 -4.83 3.08
CA ARG A 52 6.89 -5.96 3.17
C ARG A 52 7.44 -7.24 2.55
N ASN A 53 8.02 -7.12 1.36
CA ASN A 53 8.63 -8.25 0.67
C ASN A 53 9.82 -8.83 1.46
N TYR A 54 10.65 -7.95 2.04
CA TYR A 54 11.77 -8.37 2.90
C TYR A 54 11.28 -9.14 4.14
N VAL A 55 10.29 -8.60 4.84
CA VAL A 55 9.70 -9.27 6.02
C VAL A 55 9.08 -10.63 5.64
N GLN A 56 8.40 -10.69 4.50
CA GLN A 56 7.86 -11.95 3.98
C GLN A 56 8.96 -12.99 3.73
N LEU A 57 10.09 -12.59 3.16
CA LEU A 57 11.23 -13.48 2.92
C LEU A 57 11.90 -13.94 4.23
N LEU A 58 12.04 -13.02 5.19
CA LEU A 58 12.74 -13.29 6.45
C LEU A 58 11.91 -14.12 7.43
N LYS A 59 10.62 -13.84 7.56
CA LYS A 59 9.74 -14.41 8.62
C LYS A 59 8.69 -15.37 8.06
N GLY A 60 8.51 -15.43 6.75
CA GLY A 60 7.37 -16.11 6.13
C GLY A 60 6.06 -15.35 6.39
N LEU A 61 4.96 -15.89 5.90
CA LEU A 61 3.61 -15.33 6.09
C LEU A 61 2.94 -15.97 7.32
N LYS A 62 3.54 -15.79 8.49
CA LYS A 62 3.04 -16.37 9.75
C LYS A 62 2.87 -15.28 10.79
N SER A 63 1.74 -15.31 11.53
CA SER A 63 1.56 -14.45 12.69
C SER A 63 2.75 -14.57 13.65
N PRO A 64 3.27 -13.47 14.19
CA PRO A 64 2.81 -12.08 14.12
C PRO A 64 3.39 -11.26 12.94
N TYR A 65 4.02 -11.90 11.96
CA TYR A 65 4.69 -11.26 10.82
C TYR A 65 3.98 -11.51 9.48
N ASP A 66 2.68 -11.80 9.49
CA ASP A 66 1.89 -11.84 8.27
C ASP A 66 1.79 -10.44 7.63
N ILE A 67 1.50 -10.39 6.34
CA ILE A 67 1.40 -9.14 5.56
C ILE A 67 -0.02 -8.97 5.06
N PHE A 68 -0.66 -7.87 5.46
CA PHE A 68 -2.02 -7.53 5.08
C PHE A 68 -2.11 -7.04 3.63
N ILE A 69 -1.26 -6.05 3.26
CA ILE A 69 -1.19 -5.52 1.89
C ILE A 69 -0.23 -6.38 1.08
N ARG A 70 -0.75 -7.45 0.50
CA ARG A 70 -0.02 -8.45 -0.28
C ARG A 70 -0.79 -8.78 -1.56
N GLU A 71 -0.08 -9.15 -2.60
CA GLU A 71 -0.66 -9.62 -3.85
C GLU A 71 -1.56 -10.85 -3.62
N GLY A 72 -2.72 -10.84 -4.25
CA GLY A 72 -3.74 -11.89 -4.10
C GLY A 72 -4.66 -11.75 -2.90
N ASN A 73 -4.40 -10.84 -1.95
CA ASN A 73 -5.32 -10.60 -0.85
C ASN A 73 -6.52 -9.74 -1.27
N VAL A 74 -7.71 -10.13 -0.83
CA VAL A 74 -8.93 -9.31 -0.91
C VAL A 74 -9.14 -8.67 0.46
N LEU A 75 -8.75 -7.40 0.59
CA LEU A 75 -8.66 -6.72 1.89
C LEU A 75 -10.00 -6.66 2.62
N ASN A 76 -11.09 -6.34 1.91
CA ASN A 76 -12.43 -6.29 2.51
C ASN A 76 -12.86 -7.64 3.09
N THR A 77 -12.56 -8.76 2.43
CA THR A 77 -12.86 -10.09 2.94
C THR A 77 -12.15 -10.37 4.27
N ILE A 78 -10.89 -9.96 4.38
CA ILE A 78 -10.10 -10.12 5.61
C ILE A 78 -10.68 -9.25 6.74
N ILE A 79 -11.00 -7.98 6.43
CA ILE A 79 -11.55 -7.03 7.38
C ILE A 79 -12.93 -7.49 7.87
N ASP A 80 -13.83 -7.88 6.95
CA ASP A 80 -15.19 -8.30 7.27
C ASP A 80 -15.19 -9.62 8.05
N GLY A 81 -14.30 -10.55 7.68
CA GLY A 81 -14.10 -11.80 8.44
C GLY A 81 -13.67 -11.52 9.87
N LYS A 82 -12.68 -10.64 10.07
CA LYS A 82 -12.22 -10.26 11.41
C LYS A 82 -13.30 -9.51 12.19
N ARG A 83 -14.05 -8.62 11.52
CA ARG A 83 -15.18 -7.92 12.15
C ARG A 83 -16.24 -8.90 12.64
N ALA A 84 -16.65 -9.87 11.82
CA ALA A 84 -17.63 -10.88 12.18
C ALA A 84 -17.17 -11.76 13.35
N GLU A 85 -15.87 -12.07 13.46
CA GLU A 85 -15.30 -12.78 14.61
C GLU A 85 -15.38 -11.98 15.89
N THR A 86 -15.06 -10.68 15.85
CA THR A 86 -15.03 -9.83 17.04
C THR A 86 -16.43 -9.43 17.49
N ASP A 87 -17.40 -9.28 16.58
CA ASP A 87 -18.81 -9.06 16.93
C ASP A 87 -19.45 -10.26 17.67
N LYS A 88 -18.94 -11.48 17.47
CA LYS A 88 -19.35 -12.66 18.24
C LYS A 88 -18.72 -12.70 19.64
N LYS A 89 -17.56 -12.08 19.83
CA LYS A 89 -16.82 -12.06 21.11
C LYS A 89 -17.25 -10.91 22.03
N GLU A 90 -17.73 -9.82 21.47
CA GLU A 90 -18.05 -8.59 22.20
C GLU A 90 -19.35 -7.97 21.68
N GLU A 91 -20.31 -7.76 22.58
CA GLU A 91 -21.63 -7.19 22.25
C GLU A 91 -21.59 -5.68 22.04
N ASP A 92 -20.63 -4.98 22.69
CA ASP A 92 -20.42 -3.55 22.52
C ASP A 92 -19.67 -3.29 21.20
N GLU A 93 -20.34 -2.63 20.25
CA GLU A 93 -19.79 -2.36 18.92
C GLU A 93 -18.44 -1.63 18.96
N LYS A 94 -18.26 -0.67 19.88
CA LYS A 94 -16.99 0.08 19.99
C LYS A 94 -15.86 -0.79 20.51
N LYS A 95 -16.17 -1.69 21.45
CA LYS A 95 -15.19 -2.63 22.00
C LYS A 95 -14.84 -3.70 20.96
N ALA A 96 -15.82 -4.20 20.20
CA ALA A 96 -15.61 -5.15 19.12
C ALA A 96 -14.68 -4.56 18.02
N VAL A 97 -14.88 -3.29 17.61
CA VAL A 97 -13.99 -2.59 16.67
C VAL A 97 -12.58 -2.47 17.24
N LYS A 98 -12.44 -2.10 18.50
CA LYS A 98 -11.13 -1.98 19.15
C LYS A 98 -10.42 -3.33 19.22
N LEU A 99 -11.13 -4.38 19.64
CA LEU A 99 -10.59 -5.73 19.69
C LEU A 99 -10.12 -6.19 18.32
N GLY A 100 -10.93 -5.98 17.27
CA GLY A 100 -10.55 -6.33 15.89
C GLY A 100 -9.30 -5.60 15.42
N ARG A 101 -9.16 -4.30 15.70
CA ARG A 101 -7.93 -3.56 15.40
C ARG A 101 -6.71 -4.11 16.12
N ASP A 102 -6.87 -4.44 17.41
CA ASP A 102 -5.77 -4.98 18.21
C ASP A 102 -5.35 -6.36 17.70
N GLU A 103 -6.30 -7.22 17.33
CA GLU A 103 -6.01 -8.52 16.73
C GLU A 103 -5.32 -8.39 15.35
N MET A 104 -5.78 -7.45 14.50
CA MET A 104 -5.14 -7.17 13.22
C MET A 104 -3.70 -6.64 13.40
N CYS A 105 -3.46 -5.74 14.33
CA CYS A 105 -2.10 -5.27 14.65
C CYS A 105 -1.21 -6.41 15.17
N ASN A 106 -1.75 -7.34 15.95
CA ASN A 106 -0.99 -8.48 16.45
C ASN A 106 -0.63 -9.47 15.35
N GLN A 107 -1.50 -9.66 14.37
CA GLN A 107 -1.29 -10.63 13.29
C GLN A 107 -0.40 -10.07 12.17
N TYR A 108 -0.64 -8.81 11.75
CA TYR A 108 -0.03 -8.24 10.56
C TYR A 108 1.05 -7.22 10.90
N PHE A 109 2.28 -7.52 10.48
CA PHE A 109 3.43 -6.63 10.67
C PHE A 109 3.20 -5.26 10.04
N ASP A 110 2.69 -5.20 8.82
CA ASP A 110 2.54 -3.96 8.07
C ASP A 110 1.43 -3.06 8.62
N ILE A 111 0.36 -3.62 9.21
CA ILE A 111 -0.67 -2.84 9.91
C ILE A 111 -0.08 -2.17 11.15
N ARG A 112 0.63 -2.92 12.00
CA ARG A 112 1.20 -2.35 13.23
C ARG A 112 2.38 -1.42 12.97
N THR A 113 3.04 -1.53 11.80
CA THR A 113 4.19 -0.71 11.41
C THR A 113 3.75 0.57 10.67
N PHE A 114 3.01 0.42 9.59
CA PHE A 114 2.64 1.51 8.68
C PHE A 114 1.20 2.01 8.85
N GLY A 115 0.37 1.23 9.54
CA GLY A 115 -1.06 1.48 9.65
C GLY A 115 -1.85 0.97 8.45
N ALA A 116 -3.17 1.05 8.57
CA ALA A 116 -4.09 0.70 7.50
C ALA A 116 -5.44 1.40 7.65
N VAL A 117 -6.09 1.67 6.52
CA VAL A 117 -7.50 2.07 6.47
C VAL A 117 -8.32 0.79 6.33
N MET A 118 -9.09 0.45 7.36
CA MET A 118 -9.88 -0.78 7.44
C MET A 118 -11.39 -0.46 7.54
N SER A 119 -11.81 0.66 6.94
CA SER A 119 -13.23 0.99 6.78
C SER A 119 -13.74 0.34 5.50
N THR A 120 -14.69 -0.59 5.62
CA THR A 120 -15.43 -1.11 4.48
C THR A 120 -16.60 -0.19 4.21
N SER A 121 -16.52 0.62 3.16
CA SER A 121 -17.69 1.25 2.56
C SER A 121 -18.22 0.32 1.49
N ASP A 122 -19.56 0.17 1.38
CA ASP A 122 -20.15 -0.31 0.14
C ASP A 122 -19.85 0.75 -0.93
N MET A 123 -18.70 0.68 -1.57
CA MET A 123 -18.54 1.24 -2.89
C MET A 123 -19.46 0.41 -3.78
N LYS A 124 -20.68 0.90 -4.02
CA LYS A 124 -21.35 0.59 -5.26
C LYS A 124 -20.35 1.03 -6.32
N ALA A 125 -19.90 0.10 -7.15
CA ALA A 125 -19.30 0.47 -8.42
C ALA A 125 -20.35 1.36 -9.10
N ASP A 126 -20.13 2.66 -9.11
CA ASP A 126 -20.83 3.56 -9.98
C ASP A 126 -20.39 3.17 -11.38
N ASP A 127 -21.24 2.34 -11.98
CA ASP A 127 -21.24 2.07 -13.40
C ASP A 127 -21.57 3.41 -14.05
N ASP A 128 -20.52 4.10 -14.53
CA ASP A 128 -20.61 5.38 -15.22
C ASP A 128 -21.25 5.16 -16.60
N SER A 129 -22.58 5.14 -16.62
CA SER A 129 -23.36 5.33 -17.81
C SER A 129 -24.40 6.41 -17.55
N SER A 130 -23.99 7.65 -17.86
CA SER A 130 -24.83 8.80 -18.07
C SER A 130 -26.04 8.50 -18.95
N GLU A 131 -27.25 8.65 -18.43
CA GLU A 131 -28.38 9.17 -19.20
C GLU A 131 -29.26 10.06 -18.32
N GLU A 132 -29.20 11.34 -18.62
CA GLU A 132 -30.17 12.34 -18.22
C GLU A 132 -31.58 11.94 -18.67
N LYS A 133 -32.54 11.90 -17.74
CA LYS A 133 -33.93 12.25 -18.05
C LYS A 133 -34.57 12.98 -16.87
N ALA A 134 -34.92 14.23 -17.14
CA ALA A 134 -35.81 15.07 -16.36
C ALA A 134 -37.23 14.48 -16.36
N GLU A 135 -37.96 14.77 -15.35
CA GLU A 135 -39.33 15.30 -15.20
C GLU A 135 -40.20 14.59 -14.14
N GLU A 136 -40.61 15.48 -13.29
CA GLU A 136 -41.94 15.75 -12.69
C GLU A 136 -42.71 14.69 -11.87
N GLY A 137 -43.01 15.16 -10.67
CA GLY A 137 -44.42 15.18 -10.20
C GLY A 137 -44.86 14.12 -9.19
N GLY A 138 -45.01 14.55 -7.90
CA GLY A 138 -46.23 14.17 -7.23
C GLY A 138 -46.18 13.30 -5.97
N LYS A 139 -46.38 13.96 -4.83
CA LYS A 139 -47.17 13.55 -3.64
C LYS A 139 -46.66 12.45 -2.69
N GLY A 140 -46.17 12.94 -1.57
CA GLY A 140 -46.53 12.60 -0.21
C GLY A 140 -46.83 11.13 0.19
N LYS A 141 -45.86 10.52 0.89
CA LYS A 141 -46.15 9.58 2.00
C LYS A 141 -45.11 9.78 3.08
N LYS A 142 -45.56 10.31 4.24
CA LYS A 142 -44.84 10.27 5.52
C LYS A 142 -44.52 8.82 5.87
N SER A 143 -43.33 8.36 5.67
CA SER A 143 -42.80 7.14 6.27
C SER A 143 -41.96 7.52 7.47
N LYS A 144 -42.33 6.98 8.63
CA LYS A 144 -41.64 7.08 9.90
C LYS A 144 -40.15 6.77 9.71
N LYS A 145 -39.30 7.77 9.96
CA LYS A 145 -37.87 7.56 10.14
C LYS A 145 -37.66 6.61 11.31
N LYS A 146 -37.47 5.33 11.06
CA LYS A 146 -36.73 4.48 11.96
C LYS A 146 -35.30 4.99 11.93
N ASP A 147 -34.80 5.49 13.06
CA ASP A 147 -33.37 5.71 13.29
C ASP A 147 -32.64 4.38 13.13
N SER A 148 -32.31 4.01 11.90
CA SER A 148 -31.35 2.97 11.64
C SER A 148 -29.98 3.55 12.00
N LYS A 149 -29.51 3.29 13.22
CA LYS A 149 -28.11 3.48 13.60
C LYS A 149 -27.28 2.89 12.47
N LYS A 150 -26.60 3.75 11.70
CA LYS A 150 -25.68 3.34 10.65
C LYS A 150 -24.62 2.46 11.32
N LYS A 151 -24.71 1.13 11.16
CA LYS A 151 -23.65 0.23 11.63
C LYS A 151 -22.36 0.66 10.97
N ILE A 152 -21.35 0.95 11.78
CA ILE A 152 -20.01 1.23 11.31
C ILE A 152 -19.49 -0.08 10.73
N LYS A 153 -19.40 -0.16 9.40
CA LYS A 153 -18.82 -1.31 8.72
C LYS A 153 -17.28 -1.22 8.79
N GLY A 154 -16.61 -2.35 8.99
CA GLY A 154 -15.15 -2.45 9.07
C GLY A 154 -14.57 -2.17 10.46
N LEU A 155 -13.25 -2.03 10.52
CA LEU A 155 -12.47 -1.89 11.74
C LEU A 155 -11.87 -0.48 11.94
N SER A 156 -12.35 0.53 11.17
CA SER A 156 -11.87 1.91 11.23
C SER A 156 -10.40 2.05 10.75
N VAL A 157 -9.70 3.10 11.17
CA VAL A 157 -8.35 3.44 10.73
C VAL A 157 -7.34 3.16 11.84
N VAL A 158 -6.22 2.55 11.48
CA VAL A 158 -5.04 2.40 12.33
C VAL A 158 -3.94 3.29 11.78
N ARG A 159 -3.43 4.21 12.61
CA ARG A 159 -2.25 5.01 12.29
C ARG A 159 -1.01 4.26 12.77
N GLY A 160 -0.13 3.90 11.83
CA GLY A 160 1.14 3.25 12.17
C GLY A 160 2.18 4.23 12.69
N PRO A 161 3.10 3.76 13.53
CA PRO A 161 4.18 4.56 14.10
C PRO A 161 5.24 4.98 13.08
N VAL A 162 5.45 4.18 12.03
CA VAL A 162 6.51 4.41 11.04
C VAL A 162 5.95 5.24 9.88
N GLN A 163 6.52 6.43 9.71
CA GLN A 163 6.20 7.35 8.63
C GLN A 163 7.45 7.59 7.78
N LEU A 164 7.32 7.49 6.48
CA LEU A 164 8.41 7.67 5.52
C LEU A 164 8.06 8.80 4.56
N THR A 165 9.03 9.64 4.22
CA THR A 165 8.88 10.62 3.14
C THR A 165 9.12 9.93 1.78
N PHE A 166 8.87 10.64 0.68
CA PHE A 166 9.45 10.24 -0.59
C PHE A 166 10.97 10.31 -0.51
N ALA A 167 11.65 9.37 -1.15
CA ALA A 167 13.08 9.52 -1.39
C ALA A 167 13.30 10.39 -2.63
N ARG A 168 14.25 11.32 -2.52
CA ARG A 168 14.71 12.17 -3.62
C ARG A 168 16.19 11.95 -3.87
N SER A 169 16.61 11.95 -5.12
CA SER A 169 18.04 11.92 -5.44
C SER A 169 18.73 13.19 -4.95
N ILE A 170 20.00 13.07 -4.56
CA ILE A 170 20.83 14.21 -4.12
C ILE A 170 21.09 15.14 -5.30
N ASP A 171 21.44 14.55 -6.44
CA ASP A 171 21.69 15.24 -7.68
C ASP A 171 20.60 14.91 -8.72
N PRO A 172 20.38 15.72 -9.75
CA PRO A 172 19.53 15.38 -10.88
C PRO A 172 19.98 14.05 -11.52
N VAL A 173 19.02 13.26 -11.99
CA VAL A 173 19.27 11.95 -12.59
C VAL A 173 18.96 11.99 -14.08
N ASP A 174 19.66 11.14 -14.82
CA ASP A 174 19.45 10.94 -16.25
C ASP A 174 18.72 9.61 -16.46
N ALA A 175 17.45 9.71 -16.88
CA ALA A 175 16.62 8.56 -17.20
C ALA A 175 16.80 8.18 -18.67
N LYS A 176 17.15 6.92 -18.93
CA LYS A 176 17.44 6.36 -20.27
C LYS A 176 16.47 5.24 -20.61
N SER A 177 16.04 5.24 -21.86
CA SER A 177 15.28 4.12 -22.43
C SER A 177 16.22 3.28 -23.31
N HIS A 178 16.19 1.96 -23.08
CA HIS A 178 16.97 0.98 -23.83
C HIS A 178 16.03 0.04 -24.56
N SER A 179 16.11 0.01 -25.89
CA SER A 179 15.39 -0.97 -26.69
C SER A 179 16.05 -2.34 -26.56
N LEU A 180 15.26 -3.33 -26.23
CA LEU A 180 15.69 -4.73 -26.07
C LEU A 180 14.96 -5.58 -27.11
N THR A 181 15.72 -6.44 -27.80
CA THR A 181 15.15 -7.37 -28.76
C THR A 181 15.19 -8.79 -28.20
N ARG A 182 14.03 -9.41 -28.09
CA ARG A 182 13.92 -10.83 -27.75
C ARG A 182 13.92 -11.65 -29.05
N CYS A 183 14.77 -12.65 -29.12
CA CYS A 183 14.92 -13.52 -30.30
C CYS A 183 13.81 -14.57 -30.45
N CYS A 184 12.61 -14.33 -29.92
CA CYS A 184 11.46 -15.19 -30.06
C CYS A 184 10.16 -14.39 -30.00
N VAL A 185 9.11 -14.93 -30.58
CA VAL A 185 7.75 -14.38 -30.55
C VAL A 185 6.91 -15.08 -29.48
N THR A 186 5.80 -14.45 -29.10
CA THR A 186 4.93 -14.97 -28.04
C THR A 186 3.82 -15.88 -28.59
N THR A 187 3.32 -15.56 -29.79
CA THR A 187 2.15 -16.24 -30.37
C THR A 187 2.52 -16.97 -31.67
N LYS A 188 1.71 -18.03 -32.00
CA LYS A 188 1.87 -18.76 -33.24
C LYS A 188 1.56 -17.89 -34.47
N ASP A 189 0.69 -16.91 -34.32
CA ASP A 189 0.29 -16.05 -35.44
C ASP A 189 1.38 -15.02 -35.78
N GLU A 190 2.10 -14.49 -34.78
CA GLU A 190 3.30 -13.68 -35.03
C GLU A 190 4.36 -14.48 -35.81
N ASN A 191 4.58 -15.74 -35.45
CA ASN A 191 5.55 -16.61 -36.14
C ASN A 191 5.13 -16.93 -37.57
N LYS A 192 3.83 -17.13 -37.83
CA LYS A 192 3.29 -17.37 -39.19
C LYS A 192 3.44 -16.14 -40.09
N ASN A 193 3.41 -14.93 -39.50
CA ASN A 193 3.56 -13.68 -40.24
C ASN A 193 5.03 -13.29 -40.46
N GLY A 194 5.98 -14.20 -40.17
CA GLY A 194 7.41 -13.99 -40.40
C GLY A 194 8.11 -13.14 -39.34
N HIS A 195 7.45 -12.80 -38.23
CA HIS A 195 8.09 -12.15 -37.10
C HIS A 195 8.90 -13.19 -36.32
N THR A 196 10.18 -12.94 -36.14
CA THR A 196 11.11 -13.81 -35.39
C THR A 196 11.55 -13.23 -34.05
N ASN A 197 11.22 -11.98 -33.78
CA ASN A 197 11.64 -11.25 -32.60
C ASN A 197 10.53 -10.33 -32.08
N THR A 198 10.64 -9.96 -30.82
CA THR A 198 9.78 -8.96 -30.16
C THR A 198 10.67 -7.87 -29.56
N ILE A 199 10.30 -6.61 -29.77
CA ILE A 199 10.99 -5.46 -29.22
C ILE A 199 10.29 -5.03 -27.94
N GLY A 200 11.07 -4.77 -26.89
CA GLY A 200 10.61 -4.19 -25.63
C GLY A 200 11.53 -3.08 -25.18
N ASN A 201 11.08 -2.23 -24.29
CA ASN A 201 11.89 -1.15 -23.72
C ASN A 201 12.19 -1.43 -22.24
N LYS A 202 13.40 -1.07 -21.83
CA LYS A 202 13.82 -1.03 -20.43
C LYS A 202 14.26 0.37 -20.07
N ASN A 203 13.60 0.97 -19.10
CA ASN A 203 13.90 2.33 -18.66
C ASN A 203 14.73 2.28 -17.36
N THR A 204 15.84 3.02 -17.33
CA THR A 204 16.78 3.00 -16.19
C THR A 204 17.27 4.40 -15.86
N VAL A 205 17.70 4.59 -14.61
CA VAL A 205 18.56 5.70 -14.18
C VAL A 205 20.01 5.25 -14.34
N SER A 206 20.87 6.07 -14.94
CA SER A 206 22.29 5.78 -15.08
C SER A 206 22.98 5.63 -13.73
N TYR A 207 22.77 6.59 -12.84
CA TYR A 207 23.15 6.58 -11.44
C TYR A 207 22.34 7.63 -10.67
N GLY A 208 22.04 7.34 -9.41
CA GLY A 208 21.42 8.29 -8.49
C GLY A 208 21.62 7.85 -7.05
N LEU A 209 22.06 8.76 -6.19
CA LEU A 209 22.08 8.60 -4.74
C LEU A 209 20.80 9.22 -4.17
N TYR A 210 19.98 8.42 -3.52
CA TYR A 210 18.69 8.83 -2.99
C TYR A 210 18.72 8.97 -1.47
N ARG A 211 18.01 9.98 -0.96
CA ARG A 211 17.84 10.25 0.47
C ARG A 211 16.36 10.28 0.82
N MET A 212 15.99 9.56 1.87
CA MET A 212 14.66 9.52 2.47
C MET A 212 14.76 9.83 3.96
N HIS A 213 13.74 10.49 4.51
CA HIS A 213 13.59 10.69 5.95
C HIS A 213 12.50 9.75 6.49
N GLY A 214 12.77 9.15 7.64
CA GLY A 214 11.84 8.30 8.34
C GLY A 214 11.67 8.70 9.78
N PHE A 215 10.46 8.48 10.31
CA PHE A 215 10.08 8.85 11.66
C PHE A 215 9.36 7.69 12.31
N ILE A 216 9.69 7.39 13.58
CA ILE A 216 8.98 6.39 14.38
C ILE A 216 8.44 7.05 15.62
N SER A 217 7.11 7.05 15.79
CA SER A 217 6.39 7.63 16.91
C SER A 217 6.21 6.62 18.04
N ALA A 218 6.78 6.86 19.22
CA ALA A 218 6.56 6.02 20.39
C ALA A 218 5.08 6.00 20.83
N THR A 219 4.37 7.14 20.71
CA THR A 219 2.96 7.24 21.08
C THR A 219 2.07 6.36 20.21
N ASP A 220 2.33 6.31 18.89
CA ASP A 220 1.56 5.47 17.97
C ASP A 220 2.00 4.01 18.08
N ALA A 221 3.29 3.73 18.34
CA ALA A 221 3.81 2.40 18.64
C ALA A 221 3.12 1.76 19.86
N ALA A 222 2.85 2.54 20.91
CA ALA A 222 2.11 2.06 22.07
C ALA A 222 0.68 1.61 21.72
N LYS A 223 0.02 2.25 20.72
CA LYS A 223 -1.32 1.89 20.26
C LYS A 223 -1.33 0.67 19.37
N THR A 224 -0.32 0.52 18.50
CA THR A 224 -0.22 -0.58 17.53
C THR A 224 0.57 -1.78 18.05
N ARG A 225 1.26 -1.62 19.20
CA ARG A 225 2.18 -2.61 19.78
C ARG A 225 3.42 -2.85 18.92
N PHE A 226 3.86 -1.85 18.17
CA PHE A 226 5.12 -1.91 17.45
C PHE A 226 6.29 -2.06 18.43
N SER A 227 7.08 -3.11 18.26
CA SER A 227 8.06 -3.56 19.24
C SER A 227 9.50 -3.18 18.87
N GLU A 228 10.42 -3.37 19.82
CA GLU A 228 11.86 -3.26 19.58
C GLU A 228 12.33 -4.27 18.50
N GLU A 229 11.77 -5.47 18.50
CA GLU A 229 12.07 -6.48 17.47
C GLU A 229 11.59 -6.04 16.07
N ASP A 230 10.39 -5.44 15.97
CA ASP A 230 9.90 -4.88 14.72
C ASP A 230 10.81 -3.76 14.20
N LYS A 231 11.34 -2.94 15.11
CA LYS A 231 12.30 -1.89 14.78
C LYS A 231 13.62 -2.47 14.26
N GLU A 232 14.13 -3.50 14.90
CA GLU A 232 15.34 -4.19 14.43
C GLU A 232 15.17 -4.77 13.02
N ILE A 233 14.01 -5.38 12.74
CA ILE A 233 13.68 -5.89 11.40
C ILE A 233 13.62 -4.75 10.38
N LEU A 234 13.15 -3.56 10.78
CA LEU A 234 13.07 -2.40 9.89
C LEU A 234 14.45 -1.83 9.54
N PHE A 235 15.44 -1.93 10.45
CA PHE A 235 16.77 -1.35 10.27
C PHE A 235 17.83 -2.35 9.77
N ASN A 236 17.55 -3.63 9.71
CA ASN A 236 18.42 -4.67 9.16
C ASN A 236 18.12 -4.93 7.69
#